data_b0c9df1d6c29a3893a406c07a98d1fb0
#
_entry.id   b0c9df1d6c29a3893a406c07a98d1fb0
#
_cell.length_a   1.000
_cell.length_b   1.000
_cell.length_c   1.000
_cell.angle_alpha   90.00
_cell.angle_beta   90.00
_cell.angle_gamma   90.00
#
_symmetry.space_group_name_H-M   'P 1'
#
loop_
_entity.id
_entity.type
_entity.pdbx_description
1 polymer ?
#
loop_
_entity_poly.entity_id
_entity_poly.type
_entity_poly.pdbx_seq_one_letter_code
_entity_poly.pdbx_strand_id
1 'polypeptide(L)'
;SWSRNKMMQQNRPIPYYGQSYSISADITLAPWRLIEIRYYGNYSKSFSHYLSSHSSFDMMSHDIKLSLYPLDGMELFGQTELLRKQITADEHKSISLFDLGISYKLKQFKFTLRADNILDTRNYYYTVYSALDTYSYSYRLRQRSFTFSVTFTR
;
A
#
# COMPACT_ATOMS: atom_id res chain seq x y z
N SER A 1 12.39 -15.33 -3.52
CA SER A 1 13.60 -15.56 -2.73
C SER A 1 13.46 -16.82 -1.90
N TRP A 2 14.58 -17.49 -1.63
CA TRP A 2 14.65 -18.65 -0.76
C TRP A 2 15.76 -18.43 0.28
N SER A 3 15.49 -18.76 1.53
CA SER A 3 16.46 -18.64 2.61
C SER A 3 16.45 -19.88 3.50
N ARG A 4 17.65 -20.29 3.91
CA ARG A 4 17.85 -21.34 4.92
C ARG A 4 18.69 -20.76 6.05
N ASN A 5 18.12 -20.69 7.23
CA ASN A 5 18.75 -20.14 8.41
C ASN A 5 18.72 -21.16 9.54
N LYS A 6 19.59 -20.97 10.53
CA LYS A 6 19.52 -21.70 11.80
C LYS A 6 19.09 -20.75 12.89
N MET A 7 18.20 -21.19 13.71
CA MET A 7 17.69 -20.46 14.86
C MET A 7 18.15 -21.17 16.13
N MET A 8 18.52 -20.41 17.15
CA MET A 8 18.88 -20.97 18.45
C MET A 8 17.64 -21.03 19.34
N GLN A 9 17.25 -22.22 19.74
CA GLN A 9 16.18 -22.43 20.73
C GLN A 9 16.72 -23.37 21.81
N GLN A 10 16.62 -22.96 23.06
CA GLN A 10 17.14 -23.71 24.21
C GLN A 10 18.58 -24.21 23.99
N ASN A 11 19.44 -23.33 23.48
CA ASN A 11 20.86 -23.62 23.18
C ASN A 11 21.09 -24.67 22.06
N ARG A 12 20.08 -24.99 21.24
CA ARG A 12 20.19 -25.91 20.09
C ARG A 12 19.90 -25.17 18.80
N PRO A 13 20.73 -25.37 17.74
CA PRO A 13 20.47 -24.81 16.43
C PRO A 13 19.38 -25.62 15.73
N ILE A 14 18.26 -24.98 15.42
CA ILE A 14 17.15 -25.59 14.70
C ILE A 14 17.06 -24.99 13.30
N PRO A 15 16.92 -25.81 12.25
CA PRO A 15 16.81 -25.30 10.89
C PRO A 15 15.46 -24.61 10.68
N TYR A 16 15.51 -23.45 10.04
CA TYR A 16 14.38 -22.65 9.60
C TYR A 16 14.47 -22.44 8.09
N TYR A 17 13.39 -22.69 7.40
CA TYR A 17 13.28 -22.48 5.95
C TYR A 17 12.25 -21.41 5.66
N GLY A 18 12.62 -20.42 4.87
CA GLY A 18 11.73 -19.38 4.38
C GLY A 18 11.75 -19.31 2.87
N GLN A 19 10.59 -19.21 2.27
CA GLN A 19 10.43 -18.95 0.84
C GLN A 19 9.43 -17.82 0.66
N SER A 20 9.77 -16.86 -0.20
CA SER A 20 8.85 -15.79 -0.56
C SER A 20 8.91 -15.53 -2.06
N TYR A 21 7.75 -15.18 -2.60
CA TYR A 21 7.62 -14.66 -3.95
C TYR A 21 6.71 -13.43 -3.95
N SER A 22 6.99 -12.53 -4.88
CA SER A 22 6.15 -11.37 -5.13
C SER A 22 6.03 -11.15 -6.63
N ILE A 23 4.86 -10.67 -7.02
CA ILE A 23 4.55 -10.27 -8.38
C ILE A 23 4.01 -8.86 -8.30
N SER A 24 4.53 -7.96 -9.12
CA SER A 24 4.04 -6.59 -9.23
C SER A 24 3.73 -6.24 -10.67
N ALA A 25 2.76 -5.39 -10.85
CA ALA A 25 2.39 -4.79 -12.12
C ALA A 25 2.32 -3.28 -11.96
N ASP A 26 2.90 -2.56 -12.91
CA ASP A 26 2.83 -1.11 -13.03
C ASP A 26 2.33 -0.78 -14.43
N ILE A 27 1.17 -0.12 -14.51
CA ILE A 27 0.47 0.16 -15.76
C ILE A 27 0.08 1.63 -15.78
N THR A 28 0.47 2.34 -16.82
CA THR A 28 -0.01 3.70 -17.10
C THR A 28 -0.74 3.71 -18.42
N LEU A 29 -1.97 4.16 -18.42
CA LEU A 29 -2.83 4.28 -19.58
C LEU A 29 -3.26 5.74 -19.75
N ALA A 30 -3.14 6.26 -20.96
CA ALA A 30 -3.65 7.57 -21.35
C ALA A 30 -4.55 7.40 -22.60
N PRO A 31 -5.76 6.84 -22.45
CA PRO A 31 -6.61 6.50 -23.58
C PRO A 31 -7.05 7.73 -24.37
N TRP A 32 -7.11 8.90 -23.72
CA TRP A 32 -7.40 10.20 -24.32
C TRP A 32 -6.50 11.27 -23.73
N ARG A 33 -6.33 12.38 -24.45
CA ARG A 33 -5.53 13.54 -23.98
C ARG A 33 -5.98 14.11 -22.61
N LEU A 34 -7.22 13.84 -22.24
CA LEU A 34 -7.84 14.37 -21.03
C LEU A 34 -7.84 13.40 -19.86
N ILE A 35 -7.42 12.14 -20.04
CA ILE A 35 -7.54 11.08 -19.02
C ILE A 35 -6.24 10.30 -18.92
N GLU A 36 -5.72 10.18 -17.71
CA GLU A 36 -4.60 9.31 -17.36
C GLU A 36 -5.00 8.40 -16.19
N ILE A 37 -4.75 7.12 -16.32
CA ILE A 37 -4.98 6.11 -15.32
C ILE A 37 -3.63 5.46 -15.01
N ARG A 38 -3.23 5.48 -13.74
CA ARG A 38 -2.08 4.74 -13.25
C ARG A 38 -2.56 3.67 -12.29
N TYR A 39 -2.09 2.47 -12.49
CA TYR A 39 -2.34 1.33 -11.64
C TYR A 39 -1.01 0.71 -11.22
N TYR A 40 -0.85 0.54 -9.93
CA TYR A 40 0.21 -0.29 -9.36
C TYR A 40 -0.42 -1.40 -8.51
N GLY A 41 -0.05 -2.63 -8.80
CA GLY A 41 -0.50 -3.81 -8.05
C GLY A 41 0.68 -4.61 -7.56
N ASN A 42 0.60 -5.12 -6.34
CA ASN A 42 1.58 -6.05 -5.78
C ASN A 42 0.86 -7.18 -5.05
N TYR A 43 1.26 -8.40 -5.33
CA TYR A 43 0.91 -9.58 -4.57
C TYR A 43 2.17 -10.24 -4.05
N SER A 44 2.22 -10.52 -2.77
CA SER A 44 3.33 -11.26 -2.15
C SER A 44 2.81 -12.38 -1.28
N LYS A 45 3.50 -13.51 -1.31
CA LYS A 45 3.23 -14.65 -0.44
C LYS A 45 4.53 -15.18 0.13
N SER A 46 4.55 -15.44 1.42
CA SER A 46 5.66 -16.02 2.14
C SER A 46 5.24 -17.31 2.82
N PHE A 47 6.14 -18.27 2.79
CA PHE A 47 6.02 -19.54 3.48
C PHE A 47 7.15 -19.65 4.48
N SER A 48 6.86 -20.17 5.63
CA SER A 48 7.87 -20.53 6.62
C SER A 48 7.63 -21.92 7.14
N HIS A 49 8.72 -22.65 7.29
CA HIS A 49 8.74 -23.99 7.84
C HIS A 49 9.71 -24.06 9.00
N TYR A 50 9.22 -24.45 10.14
CA TYR A 50 9.97 -24.56 11.38
C TYR A 50 9.52 -25.82 12.13
N LEU A 51 10.43 -26.79 12.35
CA LEU A 51 10.08 -28.11 12.91
C LEU A 51 8.93 -28.76 12.12
N SER A 52 7.81 -29.01 12.79
CA SER A 52 6.58 -29.54 12.19
C SER A 52 5.55 -28.46 11.87
N SER A 53 5.85 -27.19 12.15
CA SER A 53 4.97 -26.07 11.91
C SER A 53 5.18 -25.47 10.51
N HIS A 54 4.07 -25.27 9.78
CA HIS A 54 4.03 -24.61 8.50
C HIS A 54 3.14 -23.38 8.62
N SER A 55 3.63 -22.24 8.20
CA SER A 55 2.83 -21.04 8.10
C SER A 55 2.99 -20.39 6.73
N SER A 56 1.90 -19.85 6.21
CA SER A 56 1.91 -19.07 5.00
C SER A 56 1.15 -17.77 5.22
N PHE A 57 1.67 -16.68 4.64
CA PHE A 57 1.07 -15.35 4.74
C PHE A 57 1.06 -14.70 3.38
N ASP A 58 -0.04 -14.07 3.06
CA ASP A 58 -0.19 -13.32 1.82
C ASP A 58 -0.56 -11.86 2.08
N MET A 59 -0.15 -11.02 1.14
CA MET A 59 -0.46 -9.61 1.12
C MET A 59 -0.72 -9.18 -0.33
N MET A 60 -1.74 -8.39 -0.52
CA MET A 60 -2.10 -7.80 -1.80
C MET A 60 -2.33 -6.31 -1.62
N SER A 61 -1.72 -5.51 -2.49
CA SER A 61 -1.92 -4.06 -2.53
C SER A 61 -2.24 -3.61 -3.94
N HIS A 62 -3.15 -2.64 -4.03
CA HIS A 62 -3.49 -1.96 -5.27
C HIS A 62 -3.47 -0.46 -4.99
N ASP A 63 -2.79 0.27 -5.85
CA ASP A 63 -2.78 1.73 -5.89
C ASP A 63 -3.29 2.14 -7.27
N ILE A 64 -4.36 2.91 -7.30
CA ILE A 64 -5.02 3.36 -8.52
C ILE A 64 -5.12 4.87 -8.46
N LYS A 65 -4.55 5.56 -9.44
CA LYS A 65 -4.70 7.00 -9.62
C LYS A 65 -5.39 7.28 -10.95
N LEU A 66 -6.46 8.05 -10.90
CA LEU A 66 -7.14 8.62 -12.05
C LEU A 66 -6.89 10.13 -12.08
N SER A 67 -6.37 10.63 -13.19
CA SER A 67 -6.20 12.08 -13.45
C SER A 67 -7.02 12.49 -14.66
N LEU A 68 -7.76 13.59 -14.53
CA LEU A 68 -8.55 14.22 -15.58
C LEU A 68 -8.00 15.62 -15.81
N TYR A 69 -7.82 15.99 -17.06
CA TYR A 69 -7.28 17.28 -17.51
C TYR A 69 -8.34 18.05 -18.34
N PRO A 70 -9.43 18.57 -17.71
CA PRO A 70 -10.54 19.16 -18.44
C PRO A 70 -10.18 20.47 -19.14
N LEU A 71 -9.20 21.20 -18.62
CA LEU A 71 -8.72 22.47 -19.15
C LEU A 71 -7.18 22.52 -19.06
N ASP A 72 -6.57 23.37 -19.87
CA ASP A 72 -5.12 23.60 -19.83
C ASP A 72 -4.71 24.10 -18.42
N GLY A 73 -3.75 23.43 -17.82
CA GLY A 73 -3.27 23.72 -16.48
C GLY A 73 -4.12 23.19 -15.33
N MET A 74 -5.27 22.57 -15.60
CA MET A 74 -6.16 21.99 -14.59
C MET A 74 -6.03 20.48 -14.55
N GLU A 75 -5.89 19.93 -13.34
CA GLU A 75 -5.92 18.49 -13.07
C GLU A 75 -6.93 18.23 -11.95
N LEU A 76 -7.88 17.35 -12.21
CA LEU A 76 -8.69 16.69 -11.18
C LEU A 76 -8.13 15.31 -10.98
N PHE A 77 -7.87 14.90 -9.75
CA PHE A 77 -7.33 13.56 -9.50
C PHE A 77 -8.05 12.87 -8.36
N GLY A 78 -8.18 11.56 -8.50
CA GLY A 78 -8.60 10.66 -7.45
C GLY A 78 -7.57 9.55 -7.30
N GLN A 79 -7.24 9.17 -6.07
CA GLN A 79 -6.33 8.08 -5.77
C GLN A 79 -6.95 7.17 -4.73
N THR A 80 -6.82 5.87 -4.94
CA THR A 80 -7.23 4.88 -3.95
C THR A 80 -6.12 3.89 -3.72
N GLU A 81 -5.86 3.61 -2.45
CA GLU A 81 -4.97 2.55 -2.00
C GLU A 81 -5.81 1.47 -1.31
N LEU A 82 -5.74 0.25 -1.83
CA LEU A 82 -6.40 -0.93 -1.29
C LEU A 82 -5.32 -1.89 -0.82
N LEU A 83 -5.30 -2.18 0.45
CA LEU A 83 -4.38 -3.14 1.06
C LEU A 83 -5.19 -4.28 1.68
N ARG A 84 -4.88 -5.50 1.28
CA ARG A 84 -5.38 -6.72 1.93
C ARG A 84 -4.21 -7.51 2.47
N LYS A 85 -4.26 -7.85 3.74
CA LYS A 85 -3.20 -8.59 4.42
C LYS A 85 -3.80 -9.70 5.29
N GLN A 86 -3.20 -10.85 5.23
CA GLN A 86 -3.48 -11.95 6.14
C GLN A 86 -2.95 -11.61 7.54
N ILE A 87 -3.79 -11.78 8.56
CA ILE A 87 -3.47 -11.51 9.97
C ILE A 87 -3.27 -12.81 10.74
N THR A 88 -4.11 -13.81 10.46
CA THR A 88 -3.99 -15.17 10.99
C THR A 88 -4.18 -16.16 9.85
N ALA A 89 -4.11 -17.46 10.10
CA ALA A 89 -4.33 -18.48 9.08
C ALA A 89 -5.67 -18.29 8.35
N ASP A 90 -6.70 -17.84 9.07
CA ASP A 90 -8.08 -17.77 8.57
C ASP A 90 -8.60 -16.31 8.46
N GLU A 91 -7.84 -15.31 8.91
CA GLU A 91 -8.30 -13.93 8.95
C GLU A 91 -7.48 -13.02 8.04
N HIS A 92 -8.18 -12.28 7.19
CA HIS A 92 -7.63 -11.19 6.38
C HIS A 92 -8.24 -9.87 6.80
N LYS A 93 -7.41 -8.81 6.82
CA LYS A 93 -7.89 -7.43 6.99
C LYS A 93 -7.62 -6.63 5.74
N SER A 94 -8.62 -5.84 5.38
CA SER A 94 -8.53 -4.92 4.26
C SER A 94 -8.59 -3.48 4.77
N ILE A 95 -7.81 -2.63 4.12
CA ILE A 95 -7.76 -1.19 4.37
C ILE A 95 -7.95 -0.51 3.03
N SER A 96 -8.81 0.49 3.01
CA SER A 96 -9.03 1.33 1.84
C SER A 96 -8.80 2.78 2.23
N LEU A 97 -7.94 3.45 1.49
CA LEU A 97 -7.72 4.89 1.56
C LEU A 97 -8.19 5.50 0.24
N PHE A 98 -8.82 6.66 0.32
CA PHE A 98 -9.29 7.36 -0.85
C PHE A 98 -9.03 8.86 -0.70
N ASP A 99 -8.33 9.41 -1.68
CA ASP A 99 -7.97 10.82 -1.75
C ASP A 99 -8.55 11.43 -3.02
N LEU A 100 -8.94 12.69 -2.94
CA LEU A 100 -9.35 13.49 -4.09
C LEU A 100 -8.60 14.81 -4.08
N GLY A 101 -8.43 15.39 -5.26
CA GLY A 101 -7.86 16.73 -5.35
C GLY A 101 -8.08 17.39 -6.69
N ILE A 102 -7.86 18.69 -6.65
CA ILE A 102 -7.85 19.56 -7.81
C ILE A 102 -6.58 20.40 -7.77
N SER A 103 -5.91 20.51 -8.89
CA SER A 103 -4.82 21.47 -9.06
C SER A 103 -5.06 22.35 -10.28
N TYR A 104 -4.63 23.60 -10.17
CA TYR A 104 -4.71 24.55 -11.26
C TYR A 104 -3.40 25.35 -11.34
N LYS A 105 -2.79 25.32 -12.51
CA LYS A 105 -1.58 26.08 -12.81
C LYS A 105 -1.91 27.35 -13.55
N LEU A 106 -1.60 28.47 -12.92
CA LEU A 106 -1.75 29.79 -13.50
C LEU A 106 -0.37 30.47 -13.58
N LYS A 107 0.19 30.54 -14.77
CA LYS A 107 1.54 31.07 -14.99
C LYS A 107 2.58 30.37 -14.10
N GLN A 108 3.16 31.08 -13.14
CA GLN A 108 4.17 30.59 -12.21
C GLN A 108 3.59 29.99 -10.92
N PHE A 109 2.28 30.07 -10.73
CA PHE A 109 1.62 29.55 -9.53
C PHE A 109 0.86 28.28 -9.83
N LYS A 110 1.01 27.29 -8.95
CA LYS A 110 0.16 26.09 -8.92
C LYS A 110 -0.60 26.06 -7.61
N PHE A 111 -1.91 26.13 -7.70
CA PHE A 111 -2.84 25.98 -6.59
C PHE A 111 -3.28 24.53 -6.51
N THR A 112 -3.29 23.95 -5.33
CA THR A 112 -3.74 22.58 -5.13
C THR A 112 -4.63 22.52 -3.90
N LEU A 113 -5.82 21.97 -4.06
CA LEU A 113 -6.73 21.61 -2.98
C LEU A 113 -6.81 20.08 -2.96
N ARG A 114 -6.56 19.46 -1.81
CA ARG A 114 -6.57 18.02 -1.64
C ARG A 114 -7.39 17.65 -0.41
N ALA A 115 -8.18 16.60 -0.54
CA ALA A 115 -8.90 15.95 0.54
C ALA A 115 -8.31 14.55 0.69
N ASP A 116 -7.64 14.31 1.82
CA ASP A 116 -7.00 13.03 2.13
C ASP A 116 -7.90 12.19 3.01
N ASN A 117 -7.84 10.88 2.81
CA ASN A 117 -8.56 9.89 3.59
C ASN A 117 -10.06 10.19 3.71
N ILE A 118 -10.74 10.41 2.58
CA ILE A 118 -12.16 10.82 2.54
C ILE A 118 -13.06 9.78 3.22
N LEU A 119 -12.69 8.50 3.16
CA LEU A 119 -13.41 7.40 3.80
C LEU A 119 -13.28 7.41 5.34
N ASP A 120 -12.41 8.27 5.89
CA ASP A 120 -12.08 8.37 7.32
C ASP A 120 -11.63 7.03 7.92
N THR A 121 -10.84 6.29 7.16
CA THR A 121 -10.26 5.04 7.64
C THR A 121 -9.30 5.34 8.78
N ARG A 122 -9.59 4.80 9.97
CA ARG A 122 -8.90 5.22 11.22
C ARG A 122 -7.84 4.27 11.71
N ASN A 123 -7.93 2.99 11.35
CA ASN A 123 -7.06 1.98 11.90
C ASN A 123 -6.27 1.28 10.80
N TYR A 124 -4.97 1.25 10.97
CA TYR A 124 -4.05 0.44 10.18
C TYR A 124 -3.54 -0.71 11.05
N TYR A 125 -3.72 -1.93 10.57
CA TYR A 125 -3.24 -3.12 11.25
C TYR A 125 -2.01 -3.64 10.51
N TYR A 126 -0.95 -3.83 11.27
CA TYR A 126 0.29 -4.38 10.74
C TYR A 126 0.70 -5.59 11.58
N THR A 127 0.91 -6.71 10.92
CA THR A 127 1.36 -7.93 11.58
C THR A 127 2.69 -8.36 10.96
N VAL A 128 3.67 -8.56 11.83
CA VAL A 128 4.97 -9.13 11.47
C VAL A 128 4.99 -10.56 11.95
N TYR A 129 5.35 -11.44 11.07
CA TYR A 129 5.52 -12.86 11.35
C TYR A 129 7.00 -13.18 11.37
N SER A 130 7.46 -13.74 12.47
CA SER A 130 8.77 -14.38 12.56
C SER A 130 8.60 -15.89 12.69
N ALA A 131 9.69 -16.62 12.69
CA ALA A 131 9.64 -18.06 12.86
C ALA A 131 9.08 -18.51 14.23
N LEU A 132 9.18 -17.67 15.25
CA LEU A 132 8.80 -17.97 16.62
C LEU A 132 7.63 -17.13 17.13
N ASP A 133 7.48 -15.92 16.59
CA ASP A 133 6.60 -14.91 17.15
C ASP A 133 5.77 -14.23 16.08
N THR A 134 4.57 -13.82 16.49
CA THR A 134 3.70 -12.97 15.69
C THR A 134 3.46 -11.68 16.45
N TYR A 135 3.84 -10.56 15.86
CA TYR A 135 3.63 -9.23 16.43
C TYR A 135 2.54 -8.51 15.63
N SER A 136 1.47 -8.14 16.31
CA SER A 136 0.40 -7.33 15.69
C SER A 136 0.42 -5.94 16.28
N TYR A 137 0.44 -4.96 15.38
CA TYR A 137 0.41 -3.55 15.72
C TYR A 137 -0.84 -2.91 15.14
N SER A 138 -1.43 -2.02 15.90
CA SER A 138 -2.52 -1.17 15.42
C SER A 138 -2.08 0.30 15.52
N TYR A 139 -2.13 0.99 14.40
CA TYR A 139 -1.81 2.42 14.34
C TYR A 139 -3.08 3.21 14.00
N ARG A 140 -3.25 4.35 14.64
CA ARG A 140 -4.25 5.32 14.18
C ARG A 140 -3.72 6.07 12.98
N LEU A 141 -4.45 5.99 11.90
CA LEU A 141 -4.21 6.82 10.72
C LEU A 141 -4.68 8.25 10.96
N ARG A 142 -4.10 9.17 10.19
CA ARG A 142 -4.58 10.55 10.15
C ARG A 142 -6.04 10.54 9.68
N GLN A 143 -6.88 11.25 10.41
CA GLN A 143 -8.27 11.44 10.04
C GLN A 143 -8.37 12.20 8.72
N ARG A 144 -9.60 12.22 8.15
CA ARG A 144 -9.90 13.07 6.98
C ARG A 144 -9.31 14.46 7.16
N SER A 145 -8.62 14.92 6.17
CA SER A 145 -7.99 16.24 6.19
C SER A 145 -8.11 16.93 4.84
N PHE A 146 -8.15 18.25 4.89
CA PHE A 146 -8.15 19.11 3.71
C PHE A 146 -6.89 19.94 3.72
N THR A 147 -6.20 19.96 2.60
CA THR A 147 -4.95 20.70 2.44
C THR A 147 -5.07 21.62 1.24
N PHE A 148 -4.77 22.90 1.45
CA PHE A 148 -4.59 23.85 0.37
C PHE A 148 -3.10 24.22 0.30
N SER A 149 -2.54 24.17 -0.89
CA SER A 149 -1.16 24.55 -1.14
C SER A 149 -1.01 25.44 -2.35
N VAL A 150 -0.06 26.36 -2.28
CA VAL A 150 0.34 27.23 -3.38
C VAL A 150 1.82 26.98 -3.63
N THR A 151 2.17 26.58 -4.84
CA THR A 151 3.56 26.34 -5.26
C THR A 151 3.93 27.41 -6.29
N PHE A 152 5.05 28.08 -6.07
CA PHE A 152 5.64 29.02 -7.01
C PHE A 152 6.79 28.34 -7.77
N THR A 153 6.73 28.35 -9.08
CA THR A 153 7.79 27.84 -9.96
C THR A 153 8.39 29.01 -10.73
N ARG A 154 9.67 29.24 -10.52
CA ARG A 154 10.43 30.32 -11.17
C ARG A 154 10.89 29.92 -12.56
#